data_116f65ebde858283a7c238d96aa6e7ac
#
_entry.id   116f65ebde858283a7c238d96aa6e7ac
#
_cell.length_a   1.000
_cell.length_b   1.000
_cell.length_c   1.000
_cell.angle_alpha   90.00
_cell.angle_beta   90.00
_cell.angle_gamma   90.00
#
_symmetry.space_group_name_H-M   'P 1'
#
loop_
_entity.id
_entity.type
_entity.pdbx_description
1 polymer ?
#
loop_
_entity_poly.entity_id
_entity_poly.type
_entity_poly.pdbx_seq_one_letter_code
_entity_poly.pdbx_strand_id
1 'polypeptide(L)'
;MLIWSFSLLLVVLPSVLHSVAGIGVNPILTGSMRPYAQPGDIFLTKTTKASQLHVGDIIAIHSAKTGVVYAHRIVQIRGYNGLVRIITKGDANGVAEADPYLASPNAEVPRNIARVKWLGRLMIYLNSIQGRQAGLGLLVSANMLVLLTFVFRKKIPKTSKLEEIYRELYVEEMLKVQDKRELLKQMSIKDYLVTDDFVSRQGKNNLTMEELK
;
A
#
# COMPACT_ATOMS: atom_id res chain seq x y z
N MET A 1 -8.91 2.97 11.09
CA MET A 1 -9.52 3.81 10.05
C MET A 1 -8.86 3.62 8.67
N LEU A 2 -7.53 3.61 8.52
CA LEU A 2 -6.84 3.47 7.22
C LEU A 2 -7.20 2.19 6.42
N ILE A 3 -7.42 1.05 7.08
CA ILE A 3 -7.76 -0.23 6.41
C ILE A 3 -9.14 -0.18 5.77
N TRP A 4 -10.11 0.43 6.43
CA TRP A 4 -11.46 0.62 5.88
C TRP A 4 -11.47 1.54 4.66
N SER A 5 -10.68 2.63 4.73
CA SER A 5 -10.52 3.55 3.61
C SER A 5 -9.86 2.88 2.40
N PHE A 6 -8.87 2.02 2.62
CA PHE A 6 -8.19 1.28 1.56
C PHE A 6 -9.09 0.21 0.92
N SER A 7 -9.88 -0.53 1.73
CA SER A 7 -10.85 -1.51 1.22
C SER A 7 -11.95 -0.83 0.39
N LEU A 8 -12.45 0.31 0.86
CA LEU A 8 -13.45 1.11 0.13
C LEU A 8 -12.87 1.63 -1.19
N LEU A 9 -11.64 2.11 -1.19
CA LEU A 9 -10.95 2.59 -2.38
C LEU A 9 -10.81 1.48 -3.43
N LEU A 10 -10.43 0.26 -3.05
CA LEU A 10 -10.30 -0.88 -3.96
C LEU A 10 -11.63 -1.27 -4.66
N VAL A 11 -12.75 -1.10 -3.97
CA VAL A 11 -14.08 -1.40 -4.52
C VAL A 11 -14.60 -0.26 -5.38
N VAL A 12 -14.40 0.99 -4.96
CA VAL A 12 -14.96 2.18 -5.62
C VAL A 12 -14.12 2.63 -6.81
N LEU A 13 -12.78 2.49 -6.74
CA LEU A 13 -11.87 2.96 -7.78
C LEU A 13 -12.16 2.43 -9.19
N PRO A 14 -12.44 1.13 -9.42
CA PRO A 14 -12.79 0.64 -10.76
C PRO A 14 -14.08 1.26 -11.31
N SER A 15 -15.07 1.46 -10.44
CA SER A 15 -16.35 2.06 -10.83
C SER A 15 -16.19 3.54 -11.16
N VAL A 16 -15.38 4.26 -10.42
CA VAL A 16 -15.06 5.68 -10.69
C VAL A 16 -14.25 5.81 -11.97
N LEU A 17 -13.26 4.97 -12.21
CA LEU A 17 -12.48 4.97 -13.46
C LEU A 17 -13.38 4.70 -14.68
N HIS A 18 -14.33 3.79 -14.55
CA HIS A 18 -15.29 3.52 -15.63
C HIS A 18 -16.19 4.71 -15.91
N SER A 19 -16.77 5.33 -14.88
CA SER A 19 -17.73 6.43 -15.05
C SER A 19 -17.10 7.75 -15.45
N VAL A 20 -15.87 8.05 -14.97
CA VAL A 20 -15.21 9.33 -15.23
C VAL A 20 -14.33 9.30 -16.48
N ALA A 21 -13.61 8.21 -16.71
CA ALA A 21 -12.67 8.11 -17.83
C ALA A 21 -13.19 7.31 -19.02
N GLY A 22 -14.38 6.69 -18.93
CA GLY A 22 -14.92 5.80 -19.96
C GLY A 22 -14.02 4.60 -20.25
N ILE A 23 -13.19 4.19 -19.26
CA ILE A 23 -12.26 3.07 -19.42
C ILE A 23 -12.92 1.79 -18.93
N GLY A 24 -13.09 0.84 -19.84
CA GLY A 24 -13.53 -0.52 -19.53
C GLY A 24 -12.35 -1.45 -19.30
N VAL A 25 -12.54 -2.42 -18.42
CA VAL A 25 -11.55 -3.47 -18.10
C VAL A 25 -12.15 -4.82 -18.47
N ASN A 26 -11.63 -5.45 -19.52
CA ASN A 26 -12.19 -6.67 -20.09
C ASN A 26 -11.17 -7.81 -20.02
N PRO A 27 -11.35 -8.83 -19.16
CA PRO A 27 -10.48 -9.99 -19.12
C PRO A 27 -10.68 -10.86 -20.36
N ILE A 28 -9.58 -11.31 -20.94
CA ILE A 28 -9.54 -12.23 -22.08
C ILE A 28 -9.71 -13.65 -21.58
N LEU A 29 -10.79 -14.30 -22.00
CA LEU A 29 -11.15 -15.66 -21.58
C LEU A 29 -10.74 -16.74 -22.59
N THR A 30 -10.62 -16.38 -23.88
CA THR A 30 -10.37 -17.31 -24.99
C THR A 30 -9.06 -17.00 -25.71
N GLY A 31 -8.59 -17.96 -26.54
CA GLY A 31 -7.39 -17.80 -27.33
C GLY A 31 -7.58 -17.21 -28.72
N SER A 32 -8.77 -16.70 -29.05
CA SER A 32 -9.10 -16.20 -30.41
C SER A 32 -8.21 -15.01 -30.85
N MET A 33 -7.61 -14.28 -29.90
CA MET A 33 -6.72 -13.16 -30.19
C MET A 33 -5.22 -13.50 -30.12
N ARG A 34 -4.87 -14.80 -30.11
CA ARG A 34 -3.45 -15.20 -30.21
C ARG A 34 -2.88 -14.88 -31.59
N PRO A 35 -1.59 -14.47 -31.71
CA PRO A 35 -0.60 -14.32 -30.63
C PRO A 35 -0.68 -12.97 -29.89
N TYR A 36 -1.52 -12.04 -30.36
CA TYR A 36 -1.58 -10.70 -29.78
C TYR A 36 -2.01 -10.71 -28.30
N ALA A 37 -3.05 -11.45 -27.93
CA ALA A 37 -3.49 -11.58 -26.54
C ALA A 37 -3.79 -13.04 -26.17
N GLN A 38 -3.59 -13.38 -24.90
CA GLN A 38 -3.79 -14.73 -24.38
C GLN A 38 -4.86 -14.75 -23.27
N PRO A 39 -5.49 -15.91 -23.00
CA PRO A 39 -6.35 -16.07 -21.84
C PRO A 39 -5.63 -15.67 -20.56
N GLY A 40 -6.25 -14.79 -19.78
CA GLY A 40 -5.67 -14.20 -18.59
C GLY A 40 -5.00 -12.84 -18.78
N ASP A 41 -4.96 -12.30 -19.99
CA ASP A 41 -4.65 -10.90 -20.24
C ASP A 41 -5.90 -10.02 -19.99
N ILE A 42 -5.71 -8.72 -19.89
CA ILE A 42 -6.79 -7.71 -19.80
C ILE A 42 -6.67 -6.78 -20.99
N PHE A 43 -7.80 -6.48 -21.62
CA PHE A 43 -7.93 -5.33 -22.50
C PHE A 43 -8.49 -4.14 -21.74
N LEU A 44 -7.77 -3.02 -21.82
CA LEU A 44 -8.29 -1.72 -21.43
C LEU A 44 -8.98 -1.12 -22.66
N THR A 45 -10.25 -0.83 -22.55
CA THR A 45 -11.04 -0.29 -23.64
C THR A 45 -11.48 1.12 -23.33
N LYS A 46 -11.54 1.95 -24.36
CA LYS A 46 -12.12 3.29 -24.30
C LYS A 46 -13.27 3.37 -25.30
N THR A 47 -14.36 3.98 -24.90
CA THR A 47 -15.51 4.24 -25.75
C THR A 47 -15.15 5.18 -26.88
N THR A 48 -15.46 4.80 -28.13
CA THR A 48 -15.13 5.52 -29.35
C THR A 48 -16.36 5.46 -30.29
N LYS A 49 -16.64 6.53 -31.03
CA LYS A 49 -17.74 6.51 -32.00
C LYS A 49 -17.42 5.55 -33.14
N ALA A 50 -18.43 4.84 -33.60
CA ALA A 50 -18.28 3.86 -34.70
C ALA A 50 -17.68 4.50 -35.97
N SER A 51 -18.02 5.76 -36.27
CA SER A 51 -17.45 6.53 -37.38
C SER A 51 -15.94 6.84 -37.27
N GLN A 52 -15.36 6.66 -36.10
CA GLN A 52 -13.93 6.92 -35.82
C GLN A 52 -13.09 5.63 -35.74
N LEU A 53 -13.72 4.49 -35.96
CA LEU A 53 -13.03 3.20 -35.97
C LEU A 53 -12.31 2.98 -37.29
N HIS A 54 -11.19 2.27 -37.24
CA HIS A 54 -10.35 1.95 -38.38
C HIS A 54 -10.12 0.44 -38.48
N VAL A 55 -9.81 -0.02 -39.70
CA VAL A 55 -9.30 -1.39 -39.88
C VAL A 55 -8.02 -1.58 -39.08
N GLY A 56 -7.95 -2.68 -38.36
CA GLY A 56 -6.85 -2.97 -37.40
C GLY A 56 -7.20 -2.69 -35.96
N ASP A 57 -8.18 -1.84 -35.66
CA ASP A 57 -8.64 -1.62 -34.28
C ASP A 57 -9.21 -2.92 -33.70
N ILE A 58 -9.00 -3.13 -32.41
CA ILE A 58 -9.63 -4.23 -31.67
C ILE A 58 -10.80 -3.64 -30.89
N ILE A 59 -11.99 -4.20 -31.09
CA ILE A 59 -13.21 -3.72 -30.44
C ILE A 59 -13.86 -4.86 -29.63
N ALA A 60 -14.52 -4.50 -28.51
CA ALA A 60 -15.34 -5.43 -27.76
C ALA A 60 -16.79 -5.34 -28.23
N ILE A 61 -17.34 -6.46 -28.70
CA ILE A 61 -18.68 -6.54 -29.26
C ILE A 61 -19.51 -7.50 -28.41
N HIS A 62 -20.76 -7.13 -28.18
CA HIS A 62 -21.73 -7.99 -27.57
C HIS A 62 -22.43 -8.82 -28.68
N SER A 63 -22.25 -10.14 -28.65
CA SER A 63 -22.94 -11.02 -29.59
C SER A 63 -24.42 -11.08 -29.24
N ALA A 64 -25.28 -10.62 -30.13
CA ALA A 64 -26.73 -10.75 -29.97
C ALA A 64 -27.20 -12.21 -29.92
N LYS A 65 -26.49 -13.14 -30.56
CA LYS A 65 -26.82 -14.57 -30.61
C LYS A 65 -26.44 -15.32 -29.33
N THR A 66 -25.28 -15.04 -28.76
CA THR A 66 -24.75 -15.82 -27.63
C THR A 66 -24.81 -15.08 -26.31
N GLY A 67 -25.11 -13.79 -26.31
CA GLY A 67 -25.06 -12.94 -25.12
C GLY A 67 -23.64 -12.71 -24.59
N VAL A 68 -22.59 -13.19 -25.26
CA VAL A 68 -21.20 -13.13 -24.82
C VAL A 68 -20.51 -11.91 -25.42
N VAL A 69 -19.73 -11.22 -24.62
CA VAL A 69 -18.82 -10.18 -25.10
C VAL A 69 -17.56 -10.84 -25.61
N TYR A 70 -17.16 -10.55 -26.82
CA TYR A 70 -15.90 -10.98 -27.42
C TYR A 70 -15.15 -9.78 -27.97
N ALA A 71 -13.82 -9.88 -27.99
CA ALA A 71 -12.96 -8.84 -28.51
C ALA A 71 -12.21 -9.36 -29.74
N HIS A 72 -12.46 -8.74 -30.89
CA HIS A 72 -11.85 -9.14 -32.16
C HIS A 72 -11.33 -7.91 -32.92
N ARG A 73 -10.44 -8.17 -33.89
CA ARG A 73 -9.83 -7.13 -34.72
C ARG A 73 -10.73 -6.81 -35.90
N ILE A 74 -10.88 -5.55 -36.20
CA ILE A 74 -11.60 -5.07 -37.39
C ILE A 74 -10.78 -5.40 -38.63
N VAL A 75 -11.36 -6.18 -39.54
CA VAL A 75 -10.75 -6.51 -40.83
C VAL A 75 -11.40 -5.77 -42.00
N GLN A 76 -12.62 -5.26 -41.81
CA GLN A 76 -13.32 -4.49 -42.83
C GLN A 76 -14.29 -3.49 -42.17
N ILE A 77 -14.33 -2.27 -42.73
CA ILE A 77 -15.37 -1.26 -42.41
C ILE A 77 -15.93 -0.71 -43.70
N ARG A 78 -17.24 -0.61 -43.79
CA ARG A 78 -17.94 0.02 -44.93
C ARG A 78 -19.19 0.76 -44.45
N GLY A 79 -19.54 1.85 -45.12
CA GLY A 79 -20.87 2.43 -45.00
C GLY A 79 -21.92 1.51 -45.60
N TYR A 80 -23.08 1.39 -44.96
CA TYR A 80 -24.21 0.57 -45.41
C TYR A 80 -25.52 1.18 -44.92
N ASN A 81 -26.30 1.74 -45.84
CA ASN A 81 -27.64 2.33 -45.54
C ASN A 81 -27.61 3.30 -44.34
N GLY A 82 -26.68 4.22 -44.30
CA GLY A 82 -26.53 5.19 -43.19
C GLY A 82 -25.92 4.59 -41.90
N LEU A 83 -25.59 3.31 -41.89
CA LEU A 83 -24.90 2.62 -40.80
C LEU A 83 -23.44 2.35 -41.16
N VAL A 84 -22.64 2.06 -40.13
CA VAL A 84 -21.27 1.56 -40.25
C VAL A 84 -21.33 0.03 -40.12
N ARG A 85 -20.98 -0.67 -41.20
CA ARG A 85 -20.89 -2.15 -41.23
C ARG A 85 -19.45 -2.53 -40.92
N ILE A 86 -19.27 -3.29 -39.85
CA ILE A 86 -17.94 -3.68 -39.31
C ILE A 86 -17.85 -5.21 -39.35
N ILE A 87 -16.81 -5.74 -39.98
CA ILE A 87 -16.48 -7.14 -39.96
C ILE A 87 -15.25 -7.33 -39.13
N THR A 88 -15.31 -8.22 -38.14
CA THR A 88 -14.25 -8.53 -37.22
C THR A 88 -13.71 -9.94 -37.42
N LYS A 89 -12.49 -10.17 -36.98
CA LYS A 89 -11.85 -11.48 -36.98
C LYS A 89 -10.95 -11.60 -35.74
N GLY A 90 -11.03 -12.74 -35.06
CA GLY A 90 -10.01 -13.10 -34.06
C GLY A 90 -8.67 -13.35 -34.73
N ASP A 91 -7.58 -12.89 -34.16
CA ASP A 91 -6.23 -13.02 -34.76
C ASP A 91 -5.83 -14.47 -34.99
N ALA A 92 -6.30 -15.40 -34.16
CA ALA A 92 -6.08 -16.84 -34.29
C ALA A 92 -7.12 -17.56 -35.18
N ASN A 93 -8.24 -16.89 -35.55
CA ASN A 93 -9.28 -17.52 -36.31
C ASN A 93 -8.91 -17.62 -37.80
N GLY A 94 -9.25 -18.73 -38.45
CA GLY A 94 -9.02 -18.90 -39.90
C GLY A 94 -9.87 -17.97 -40.76
N VAL A 95 -11.10 -17.69 -40.33
CA VAL A 95 -12.08 -16.90 -41.05
C VAL A 95 -12.61 -15.73 -40.22
N ALA A 96 -13.11 -14.71 -40.91
CA ALA A 96 -13.79 -13.58 -40.25
C ALA A 96 -15.14 -14.01 -39.70
N GLU A 97 -15.68 -13.23 -38.78
CA GLU A 97 -17.05 -13.43 -38.28
C GLU A 97 -18.08 -13.34 -39.42
N ALA A 98 -18.99 -14.30 -39.46
CA ALA A 98 -20.02 -14.37 -40.51
C ALA A 98 -21.01 -13.23 -40.40
N ASP A 99 -21.33 -12.82 -39.18
CA ASP A 99 -22.31 -11.76 -38.91
C ASP A 99 -21.61 -10.41 -38.74
N PRO A 100 -21.85 -9.43 -39.61
CA PRO A 100 -21.27 -8.09 -39.46
C PRO A 100 -21.91 -7.36 -38.27
N TYR A 101 -21.13 -6.62 -37.56
CA TYR A 101 -21.64 -5.68 -36.57
C TYR A 101 -22.11 -4.40 -37.28
N LEU A 102 -23.36 -4.07 -37.10
CA LEU A 102 -23.97 -2.86 -37.66
C LEU A 102 -24.15 -1.82 -36.55
N ALA A 103 -23.61 -0.65 -36.74
CA ALA A 103 -23.68 0.41 -35.76
C ALA A 103 -24.08 1.74 -36.42
N SER A 104 -24.83 2.57 -35.72
CA SER A 104 -24.99 3.97 -36.07
C SER A 104 -23.61 4.67 -36.07
N PRO A 105 -23.33 5.66 -36.94
CA PRO A 105 -22.08 6.38 -36.96
C PRO A 105 -21.69 7.00 -35.60
N ASN A 106 -22.69 7.41 -34.82
CA ASN A 106 -22.50 7.97 -33.47
C ASN A 106 -22.61 6.93 -32.36
N ALA A 107 -22.83 5.63 -32.67
CA ALA A 107 -22.86 4.60 -31.67
C ALA A 107 -21.51 4.48 -30.97
N GLU A 108 -21.53 4.31 -29.67
CA GLU A 108 -20.36 4.15 -28.83
C GLU A 108 -19.92 2.69 -28.83
N VAL A 109 -18.67 2.44 -29.22
CA VAL A 109 -18.07 1.11 -29.32
C VAL A 109 -16.83 1.06 -28.47
N PRO A 110 -16.68 0.10 -27.54
CA PRO A 110 -15.48 -0.07 -26.75
C PRO A 110 -14.29 -0.50 -27.62
N ARG A 111 -13.32 0.37 -27.83
CA ARG A 111 -12.09 0.11 -28.57
C ARG A 111 -10.95 -0.17 -27.60
N ASN A 112 -10.17 -1.21 -27.85
CA ASN A 112 -8.99 -1.53 -27.08
C ASN A 112 -7.91 -0.45 -27.28
N ILE A 113 -7.41 0.08 -26.16
CA ILE A 113 -6.36 1.08 -26.14
C ILE A 113 -5.03 0.53 -25.58
N ALA A 114 -5.10 -0.51 -24.75
CA ALA A 114 -3.93 -1.16 -24.16
C ALA A 114 -4.23 -2.60 -23.75
N ARG A 115 -3.16 -3.39 -23.63
CA ARG A 115 -3.21 -4.76 -23.12
C ARG A 115 -2.33 -4.86 -21.88
N VAL A 116 -2.88 -5.41 -20.80
CA VAL A 116 -2.13 -5.75 -19.58
C VAL A 116 -2.03 -7.26 -19.48
N LYS A 117 -0.81 -7.77 -19.50
CA LYS A 117 -0.56 -9.22 -19.43
C LYS A 117 -0.79 -9.74 -18.01
N TRP A 118 -1.26 -10.97 -17.89
CA TRP A 118 -1.36 -11.78 -16.66
C TRP A 118 -2.35 -11.30 -15.59
N LEU A 119 -2.70 -10.04 -15.55
CA LEU A 119 -3.55 -9.47 -14.49
C LEU A 119 -4.99 -10.00 -14.54
N GLY A 120 -5.45 -10.42 -15.71
CA GLY A 120 -6.77 -11.00 -15.90
C GLY A 120 -6.97 -12.32 -15.16
N ARG A 121 -5.92 -13.11 -14.94
CA ARG A 121 -6.01 -14.35 -14.15
C ARG A 121 -6.41 -14.06 -12.71
N LEU A 122 -5.81 -13.04 -12.10
CA LEU A 122 -6.19 -12.60 -10.75
C LEU A 122 -7.63 -12.11 -10.73
N MET A 123 -8.03 -11.30 -11.72
CA MET A 123 -9.40 -10.78 -11.82
C MET A 123 -10.42 -11.90 -12.00
N ILE A 124 -10.14 -12.88 -12.86
CA ILE A 124 -10.99 -14.06 -13.06
C ILE A 124 -11.11 -14.88 -11.77
N TYR A 125 -9.98 -15.11 -11.08
CA TYR A 125 -9.96 -15.81 -9.79
C TYR A 125 -10.79 -15.09 -8.75
N LEU A 126 -10.59 -13.79 -8.56
CA LEU A 126 -11.32 -12.99 -7.57
C LEU A 126 -12.84 -12.94 -7.86
N ASN A 127 -13.24 -13.03 -9.13
CA ASN A 127 -14.65 -13.11 -9.53
C ASN A 127 -15.25 -14.52 -9.42
N SER A 128 -14.44 -15.55 -9.24
CA SER A 128 -14.92 -16.91 -9.00
C SER A 128 -15.55 -17.04 -7.60
N ILE A 129 -16.37 -18.07 -7.40
CA ILE A 129 -16.96 -18.35 -6.08
C ILE A 129 -15.85 -18.55 -5.03
N GLN A 130 -14.82 -19.32 -5.38
CA GLN A 130 -13.67 -19.59 -4.50
C GLN A 130 -12.89 -18.32 -4.17
N GLY A 131 -12.64 -17.46 -5.16
CA GLY A 131 -11.93 -16.18 -4.96
C GLY A 131 -12.71 -15.21 -4.08
N ARG A 132 -14.05 -15.15 -4.23
CA ARG A 132 -14.91 -14.33 -3.35
C ARG A 132 -14.89 -14.85 -1.91
N GLN A 133 -14.96 -16.18 -1.71
CA GLN A 133 -14.87 -16.79 -0.38
C GLN A 133 -13.50 -16.53 0.26
N ALA A 134 -12.41 -16.70 -0.50
CA ALA A 134 -11.06 -16.39 -0.03
C ALA A 134 -10.90 -14.90 0.32
N GLY A 135 -11.43 -14.01 -0.52
CA GLY A 135 -11.42 -12.57 -0.28
C GLY A 135 -12.19 -12.17 0.99
N LEU A 136 -13.39 -12.73 1.17
CA LEU A 136 -14.18 -12.54 2.39
C LEU A 136 -13.46 -13.08 3.62
N GLY A 137 -12.89 -14.29 3.54
CA GLY A 137 -12.09 -14.88 4.62
C GLY A 137 -10.90 -14.00 5.02
N LEU A 138 -10.19 -13.46 4.04
CA LEU A 138 -9.07 -12.53 4.26
C LEU A 138 -9.53 -11.23 4.95
N LEU A 139 -10.64 -10.66 4.49
CA LEU A 139 -11.22 -9.46 5.10
C LEU A 139 -11.63 -9.69 6.54
N VAL A 140 -12.32 -10.80 6.83
CA VAL A 140 -12.73 -11.17 8.19
C VAL A 140 -11.51 -11.39 9.08
N SER A 141 -10.50 -12.11 8.59
CA SER A 141 -9.25 -12.38 9.34
C SER A 141 -8.49 -11.09 9.64
N ALA A 142 -8.36 -10.19 8.67
CA ALA A 142 -7.70 -8.90 8.85
C ALA A 142 -8.44 -8.03 9.88
N ASN A 143 -9.79 -7.98 9.82
CA ASN A 143 -10.59 -7.25 10.80
C ASN A 143 -10.49 -7.87 12.19
N MET A 144 -10.49 -9.21 12.29
CA MET A 144 -10.31 -9.91 13.57
C MET A 144 -8.93 -9.60 14.17
N LEU A 145 -7.87 -9.59 13.37
CA LEU A 145 -6.52 -9.22 13.82
C LEU A 145 -6.47 -7.80 14.38
N VAL A 146 -7.11 -6.84 13.70
CA VAL A 146 -7.21 -5.44 14.18
C VAL A 146 -7.98 -5.38 15.49
N LEU A 147 -9.10 -6.10 15.60
CA LEU A 147 -9.88 -6.16 16.82
C LEU A 147 -9.06 -6.75 17.98
N LEU A 148 -8.36 -7.85 17.73
CA LEU A 148 -7.47 -8.48 18.72
C LEU A 148 -6.37 -7.51 19.17
N THR A 149 -5.69 -6.82 18.24
CA THR A 149 -4.67 -5.84 18.61
C THR A 149 -5.26 -4.69 19.44
N PHE A 150 -6.49 -4.25 19.14
CA PHE A 150 -7.17 -3.22 19.92
C PHE A 150 -7.55 -3.71 21.34
N VAL A 151 -8.05 -4.94 21.46
CA VAL A 151 -8.39 -5.57 22.75
C VAL A 151 -7.15 -5.80 23.60
N PHE A 152 -6.06 -6.31 22.99
CA PHE A 152 -4.81 -6.58 23.71
C PHE A 152 -4.05 -5.28 24.04
N ARG A 153 -4.10 -4.24 23.22
CA ARG A 153 -3.53 -2.92 23.54
C ARG A 153 -4.12 -2.31 24.82
N LYS A 154 -5.39 -2.58 25.10
CA LYS A 154 -6.03 -2.13 26.38
C LYS A 154 -5.49 -2.87 27.61
N LYS A 155 -4.86 -4.06 27.44
CA LYS A 155 -4.31 -4.87 28.53
C LYS A 155 -2.81 -4.64 28.79
N ILE A 156 -2.10 -3.96 27.90
CA ILE A 156 -0.72 -3.55 28.18
C ILE A 156 -0.81 -2.34 29.10
N PRO A 157 -0.40 -2.44 30.39
CA PRO A 157 -0.41 -1.28 31.29
C PRO A 157 0.45 -0.21 30.64
N LYS A 158 -0.09 1.00 30.59
CA LYS A 158 0.65 2.16 30.07
C LYS A 158 2.03 2.16 30.69
N THR A 159 3.04 2.38 29.88
CA THR A 159 4.47 2.59 30.20
C THR A 159 4.71 3.54 31.38
N SER A 160 3.68 4.27 31.85
CA SER A 160 3.77 5.16 32.99
C SER A 160 4.32 4.51 34.28
N LYS A 161 3.96 3.25 34.52
CA LYS A 161 4.45 2.55 35.72
C LYS A 161 5.91 2.13 35.60
N LEU A 162 6.35 1.79 34.41
CA LEU A 162 7.74 1.47 34.13
C LEU A 162 8.60 2.76 34.15
N GLU A 163 8.12 3.83 33.54
CA GLU A 163 8.76 5.16 33.60
C GLU A 163 8.81 5.71 35.02
N GLU A 164 7.80 5.46 35.82
CA GLU A 164 7.76 5.88 37.23
C GLU A 164 8.82 5.11 38.05
N ILE A 165 8.93 3.79 37.88
CA ILE A 165 9.95 2.93 38.50
C ILE A 165 11.36 3.37 38.05
N TYR A 166 11.58 3.59 36.76
CA TYR A 166 12.87 4.06 36.27
C TYR A 166 13.23 5.45 36.79
N ARG A 167 12.25 6.34 36.91
CA ARG A 167 12.44 7.67 37.48
C ARG A 167 12.82 7.59 38.96
N GLU A 168 12.13 6.75 39.74
CA GLU A 168 12.44 6.53 41.16
C GLU A 168 13.87 5.97 41.33
N LEU A 169 14.23 4.93 40.57
CA LEU A 169 15.57 4.37 40.61
C LEU A 169 16.65 5.39 40.22
N TYR A 170 16.40 6.19 39.19
CA TYR A 170 17.37 7.22 38.76
C TYR A 170 17.52 8.32 39.80
N VAL A 171 16.47 8.76 40.45
CA VAL A 171 16.50 9.76 41.52
C VAL A 171 17.27 9.20 42.74
N GLU A 172 17.03 7.95 43.12
CA GLU A 172 17.76 7.31 44.24
C GLU A 172 19.26 7.17 43.96
N GLU A 173 19.63 6.84 42.72
CA GLU A 173 21.05 6.74 42.31
C GLU A 173 21.73 8.12 42.30
N MET A 174 21.01 9.15 41.83
CA MET A 174 21.52 10.54 41.86
C MET A 174 21.70 11.05 43.28
N LEU A 175 20.79 10.74 44.19
CA LEU A 175 20.93 11.12 45.62
C LEU A 175 22.13 10.43 46.26
N LYS A 176 22.38 9.17 46.00
CA LYS A 176 23.59 8.46 46.47
C LYS A 176 24.90 9.10 45.95
N VAL A 177 24.92 9.54 44.69
CA VAL A 177 26.08 10.22 44.11
C VAL A 177 26.28 11.61 44.74
N GLN A 178 25.22 12.31 45.04
CA GLN A 178 25.26 13.64 45.65
C GLN A 178 25.74 13.58 47.10
N ASP A 179 25.24 12.62 47.87
CA ASP A 179 25.65 12.35 49.23
C ASP A 179 27.15 11.98 49.31
N LYS A 180 27.62 11.13 48.37
CA LYS A 180 29.04 10.80 48.25
C LYS A 180 29.92 12.01 47.90
N ARG A 181 29.45 12.93 47.06
CA ARG A 181 30.16 14.19 46.75
C ARG A 181 30.25 15.12 47.94
N GLU A 182 29.20 15.22 48.74
CA GLU A 182 29.24 16.03 49.99
C GLU A 182 30.20 15.43 51.03
N LEU A 183 30.20 14.11 51.19
CA LEU A 183 31.16 13.41 52.05
C LEU A 183 32.62 13.65 51.61
N LEU A 184 32.90 13.58 50.31
CA LEU A 184 34.22 13.84 49.75
C LEU A 184 34.65 15.32 49.98
N LYS A 185 33.77 16.29 49.88
CA LYS A 185 34.04 17.69 50.22
C LYS A 185 34.35 17.87 51.67
N GLN A 186 33.57 17.25 52.57
CA GLN A 186 33.84 17.34 54.02
C GLN A 186 35.16 16.67 54.39
N MET A 187 35.54 15.56 53.78
CA MET A 187 36.86 14.92 53.98
C MET A 187 37.96 15.82 53.48
N SER A 188 37.86 16.42 52.30
CA SER A 188 38.83 17.35 51.75
C SER A 188 39.04 18.58 52.64
N ILE A 189 37.98 19.13 53.23
CA ILE A 189 38.07 20.25 54.18
C ILE A 189 38.79 19.82 55.50
N LYS A 190 38.48 18.61 55.98
CA LYS A 190 39.13 18.06 57.17
C LYS A 190 40.62 17.86 56.95
N ASP A 191 41.03 17.37 55.78
CA ASP A 191 42.44 17.16 55.45
C ASP A 191 43.20 18.49 55.36
N TYR A 192 42.60 19.55 54.85
CA TYR A 192 43.17 20.89 54.81
C TYR A 192 43.37 21.47 56.24
N LEU A 193 42.36 21.29 57.12
CA LEU A 193 42.46 21.80 58.50
C LEU A 193 43.53 21.06 59.32
N VAL A 194 43.72 19.76 59.06
CA VAL A 194 44.76 18.96 59.71
C VAL A 194 46.16 19.39 59.27
N THR A 195 46.32 19.69 57.96
CA THR A 195 47.60 20.17 57.43
C THR A 195 47.98 21.59 57.96
N ASP A 196 47.01 22.51 58.08
CA ASP A 196 47.20 23.84 58.60
C ASP A 196 47.58 23.81 60.10
N ASP A 197 46.94 22.91 60.88
CA ASP A 197 47.27 22.74 62.31
C ASP A 197 48.68 22.14 62.52
N PHE A 198 49.07 21.24 61.56
CA PHE A 198 50.43 20.69 61.57
C PHE A 198 51.52 21.73 61.23
N VAL A 199 51.25 22.52 60.19
CA VAL A 199 52.19 23.63 59.78
C VAL A 199 52.25 24.69 60.82
N SER A 200 51.16 25.07 61.52
CA SER A 200 51.21 26.06 62.61
C SER A 200 51.94 25.57 63.84
N ARG A 201 51.90 24.26 64.15
CA ARG A 201 52.69 23.67 65.25
C ARG A 201 54.19 23.60 64.94
N GLN A 202 54.60 23.31 63.72
CA GLN A 202 55.95 23.34 63.28
C GLN A 202 56.54 24.76 63.29
N GLY A 203 55.75 25.77 62.84
CA GLY A 203 56.17 27.19 62.95
C GLY A 203 56.42 27.68 64.36
N LYS A 204 55.64 27.26 65.34
CA LYS A 204 55.82 27.56 66.76
C LYS A 204 57.08 26.90 67.35
N ASN A 205 57.41 25.68 66.96
CA ASN A 205 58.59 24.95 67.46
C ASN A 205 59.87 25.51 66.87
N ASN A 206 59.86 26.11 65.71
CA ASN A 206 61.06 26.78 65.15
C ASN A 206 61.37 28.16 65.80
N LEU A 207 60.34 28.87 66.30
CA LEU A 207 60.51 30.13 67.02
C LEU A 207 61.10 29.96 68.44
N THR A 208 60.87 28.79 69.06
CA THR A 208 61.43 28.47 70.39
C THR A 208 62.87 27.97 70.36
N MET A 209 63.42 27.66 69.20
CA MET A 209 64.83 27.23 69.04
C MET A 209 65.77 28.39 68.71
N GLU A 210 65.30 29.61 68.36
CA GLU A 210 66.14 30.82 68.15
C GLU A 210 66.40 31.66 69.42
N GLU A 211 65.61 31.41 70.50
CA GLU A 211 65.79 32.08 71.76
C GLU A 211 66.81 31.40 72.71
N LEU A 212 67.46 30.32 72.24
CA LEU A 212 68.45 29.56 73.05
C LEU A 212 69.87 29.65 72.48
N LYS A 213 70.23 30.82 71.90
CA LYS A 213 71.64 31.17 71.63
C LYS A 213 72.07 32.46 72.31
#